data_e1181b42715d92623b7b184543e60bdf
#
_entry.id   e1181b42715d92623b7b184543e60bdf
#
_cell.length_a   1.000
_cell.length_b   1.000
_cell.length_c   1.000
_cell.angle_alpha   90.00
_cell.angle_beta   90.00
_cell.angle_gamma   90.00
#
_symmetry.space_group_name_H-M   'P 1'
#
loop_
_entity.id
_entity.type
_entity.pdbx_description
1 polymer ?
#
loop_
_entity_poly.entity_id
_entity_poly.type
_entity_poly.pdbx_seq_one_letter_code
_entity_poly.pdbx_strand_id
1 'polypeptide(L)'
;MRIIINEIKKLFNLKILLILGLIVFIIWKIFISFWIEVFPNGSNTPTFNLSVQMLKDYGTTMDEKEFEDFKEKSALREKEADEYLKGDKEAQELGIKSYRELRESLDKGKTDEKVEALHSKIYFKDNVYLFWEMQSRESLIASYENPLNRNAELYSSKPNKYKRLKELEKGDQLKSVLSYVTFLNYDSLITNFSILVVV
;
A
#
# COMPACT_ATOMS: atom_id res chain seq x y z
N MET A 1 -32.45 -18.86 -38.74
CA MET A 1 -32.86 -17.77 -37.84
C MET A 1 -33.63 -18.24 -36.60
N ARG A 2 -34.67 -19.08 -36.69
CA ARG A 2 -35.42 -19.58 -35.51
C ARG A 2 -34.58 -20.35 -34.50
N ILE A 3 -33.60 -21.14 -34.93
CA ILE A 3 -32.72 -21.92 -34.04
C ILE A 3 -31.85 -20.98 -33.15
N ILE A 4 -31.26 -19.96 -33.76
CA ILE A 4 -30.43 -18.96 -33.06
C ILE A 4 -31.27 -18.21 -32.01
N ILE A 5 -32.48 -17.80 -32.35
CA ILE A 5 -33.39 -17.10 -31.43
C ILE A 5 -33.78 -18.01 -30.24
N ASN A 6 -34.00 -19.31 -30.49
CA ASN A 6 -34.32 -20.25 -29.40
C ASN A 6 -33.13 -20.53 -28.50
N GLU A 7 -31.90 -20.57 -29.03
CA GLU A 7 -30.70 -20.70 -28.21
C GLU A 7 -30.44 -19.43 -27.40
N ILE A 8 -30.63 -18.26 -27.98
CA ILE A 8 -30.57 -16.98 -27.25
C ILE A 8 -31.60 -16.94 -26.11
N LYS A 9 -32.84 -17.36 -26.35
CA LYS A 9 -33.88 -17.42 -25.29
C LYS A 9 -33.55 -18.39 -24.17
N LYS A 10 -32.82 -19.49 -24.43
CA LYS A 10 -32.36 -20.41 -23.39
C LYS A 10 -31.27 -19.75 -22.50
N LEU A 11 -30.35 -19.02 -23.12
CA LEU A 11 -29.32 -18.25 -22.41
C LEU A 11 -29.92 -17.14 -21.52
N PHE A 12 -30.98 -16.48 -22.02
CA PHE A 12 -31.70 -15.43 -21.27
C PHE A 12 -32.83 -15.97 -20.39
N ASN A 13 -32.73 -17.22 -19.93
CA ASN A 13 -33.64 -17.73 -18.94
C ASN A 13 -33.42 -16.99 -17.61
N LEU A 14 -34.49 -16.42 -17.05
CA LEU A 14 -34.44 -15.64 -15.82
C LEU A 14 -33.74 -16.37 -14.66
N LYS A 15 -33.95 -17.70 -14.55
CA LYS A 15 -33.29 -18.53 -13.52
C LYS A 15 -31.76 -18.57 -13.73
N ILE A 16 -31.30 -18.71 -14.97
CA ILE A 16 -29.86 -18.73 -15.30
C ILE A 16 -29.25 -17.36 -15.04
N LEU A 17 -29.93 -16.29 -15.42
CA LEU A 17 -29.47 -14.92 -15.16
C LEU A 17 -29.38 -14.61 -13.66
N LEU A 18 -30.34 -15.08 -12.86
CA LEU A 18 -30.29 -14.93 -11.40
C LEU A 18 -29.12 -15.70 -10.78
N ILE A 19 -28.86 -16.93 -11.24
CA ILE A 19 -27.71 -17.72 -10.77
C ILE A 19 -26.41 -17.04 -11.18
N LEU A 20 -26.28 -16.60 -12.41
CA LEU A 20 -25.11 -15.89 -12.90
C LEU A 20 -24.88 -14.58 -12.12
N GLY A 21 -25.96 -13.81 -11.90
CA GLY A 21 -25.92 -12.60 -11.09
C GLY A 21 -25.47 -12.86 -9.65
N LEU A 22 -25.93 -13.96 -9.05
CA LEU A 22 -25.49 -14.37 -7.72
C LEU A 22 -24.00 -14.73 -7.70
N ILE A 23 -23.54 -15.48 -8.68
CA ILE A 23 -22.10 -15.85 -8.82
C ILE A 23 -21.24 -14.58 -8.97
N VAL A 24 -21.62 -13.68 -9.86
CA VAL A 24 -20.93 -12.40 -10.07
C VAL A 24 -20.92 -11.56 -8.78
N PHE A 25 -22.04 -11.52 -8.07
CA PHE A 25 -22.12 -10.80 -6.77
C PHE A 25 -21.21 -11.41 -5.71
N ILE A 26 -21.11 -12.73 -5.61
CA ILE A 26 -20.22 -13.42 -4.68
C ILE A 26 -18.76 -13.12 -5.04
N ILE A 27 -18.40 -13.22 -6.31
CA ILE A 27 -17.05 -12.90 -6.79
C ILE A 27 -16.73 -11.43 -6.49
N TRP A 28 -17.66 -10.51 -6.79
CA TRP A 28 -17.48 -9.09 -6.47
C TRP A 28 -17.27 -8.87 -4.96
N LYS A 29 -18.09 -9.51 -4.11
CA LYS A 29 -18.00 -9.35 -2.66
C LYS A 29 -16.67 -9.88 -2.11
N ILE A 30 -16.17 -11.01 -2.61
CA ILE A 30 -14.92 -11.62 -2.14
C ILE A 30 -13.69 -10.87 -2.67
N PHE A 31 -13.66 -10.52 -3.96
CA PHE A 31 -12.42 -10.04 -4.60
C PHE A 31 -12.36 -8.53 -4.78
N ILE A 32 -13.49 -7.84 -4.84
CA ILE A 32 -13.53 -6.42 -5.19
C ILE A 32 -14.00 -5.56 -4.01
N SER A 33 -15.05 -5.97 -3.26
CA SER A 33 -15.60 -5.11 -2.20
C SER A 33 -14.57 -4.83 -1.12
N PHE A 34 -13.71 -5.80 -0.80
CA PHE A 34 -12.61 -5.61 0.14
C PHE A 34 -11.69 -4.45 -0.28
N TRP A 35 -11.32 -4.39 -1.56
CA TRP A 35 -10.46 -3.31 -2.08
C TRP A 35 -11.15 -1.95 -2.07
N ILE A 36 -12.46 -1.91 -2.34
CA ILE A 36 -13.24 -0.67 -2.29
C ILE A 36 -13.39 -0.18 -0.84
N GLU A 37 -13.59 -1.08 0.11
CA GLU A 37 -13.74 -0.75 1.53
C GLU A 37 -12.40 -0.37 2.18
N VAL A 38 -11.32 -1.05 1.82
CA VAL A 38 -9.97 -0.84 2.39
C VAL A 38 -9.17 0.22 1.64
N PHE A 39 -9.44 0.43 0.35
CA PHE A 39 -8.71 1.41 -0.46
C PHE A 39 -8.76 2.84 0.12
N PRO A 40 -9.91 3.36 0.61
CA PRO A 40 -9.94 4.66 1.25
C PRO A 40 -9.22 4.71 2.60
N ASN A 41 -9.17 3.58 3.31
CA ASN A 41 -8.68 3.47 4.70
C ASN A 41 -7.36 2.70 4.83
N GLY A 42 -6.75 2.34 3.71
CA GLY A 42 -5.50 1.60 3.67
C GLY A 42 -4.30 2.44 3.25
N SER A 43 -3.17 1.78 3.02
CA SER A 43 -1.91 2.41 2.65
C SER A 43 -1.89 3.04 1.24
N ASN A 44 -2.79 2.65 0.35
CA ASN A 44 -2.72 3.02 -1.07
C ASN A 44 -2.92 4.52 -1.29
N THR A 45 -3.97 5.12 -0.70
CA THR A 45 -4.27 6.54 -0.85
C THR A 45 -3.16 7.44 -0.29
N PRO A 46 -2.68 7.24 0.96
CA PRO A 46 -1.57 8.03 1.50
C PRO A 46 -0.28 7.87 0.68
N THR A 47 0.06 6.65 0.25
CA THR A 47 1.25 6.40 -0.57
C THR A 47 1.15 7.07 -1.94
N PHE A 48 -0.02 7.01 -2.57
CA PHE A 48 -0.26 7.71 -3.83
C PHE A 48 -0.14 9.23 -3.68
N ASN A 49 -0.76 9.81 -2.65
CA ASN A 49 -0.69 11.23 -2.38
C ASN A 49 0.74 11.69 -2.10
N LEU A 50 1.51 10.90 -1.33
CA LEU A 50 2.92 11.13 -1.09
C LEU A 50 3.71 11.13 -2.40
N SER A 51 3.48 10.15 -3.28
CA SER A 51 4.16 10.07 -4.59
C SER A 51 3.85 11.28 -5.47
N VAL A 52 2.60 11.75 -5.48
CA VAL A 52 2.19 12.95 -6.21
C VAL A 52 2.86 14.20 -5.64
N GLN A 53 2.94 14.30 -4.31
CA GLN A 53 3.62 15.40 -3.64
C GLN A 53 5.11 15.41 -3.98
N MET A 54 5.79 14.26 -3.87
CA MET A 54 7.21 14.14 -4.20
C MET A 54 7.50 14.53 -5.66
N LEU A 55 6.63 14.12 -6.61
CA LEU A 55 6.76 14.53 -8.01
C LEU A 55 6.63 16.04 -8.20
N LYS A 56 5.79 16.71 -7.42
CA LYS A 56 5.65 18.17 -7.45
C LYS A 56 6.85 18.88 -6.83
N ASP A 57 7.36 18.36 -5.72
CA ASP A 57 8.43 18.98 -4.94
C ASP A 57 9.81 18.75 -5.58
N TYR A 58 10.06 17.56 -6.12
CA TYR A 58 11.39 17.12 -6.56
C TYR A 58 11.47 16.69 -8.03
N GLY A 59 10.33 16.55 -8.71
CA GLY A 59 10.31 16.00 -10.08
C GLY A 59 10.40 14.46 -10.07
N THR A 60 11.05 13.89 -11.10
CA THR A 60 11.13 12.43 -11.27
C THR A 60 12.28 11.77 -10.51
N THR A 61 13.27 12.54 -10.10
CA THR A 61 14.47 12.08 -9.39
C THR A 61 14.85 13.11 -8.34
N MET A 62 15.39 12.64 -7.23
CA MET A 62 15.92 13.49 -6.16
C MET A 62 17.45 13.43 -6.15
N ASP A 63 18.08 14.58 -5.99
CA ASP A 63 19.50 14.68 -5.62
C ASP A 63 19.71 14.50 -4.10
N GLU A 64 20.96 14.56 -3.63
CA GLU A 64 21.28 14.41 -2.20
C GLU A 64 20.61 15.48 -1.34
N LYS A 65 20.58 16.73 -1.80
CA LYS A 65 20.00 17.85 -1.07
C LYS A 65 18.48 17.71 -0.95
N GLU A 66 17.83 17.31 -2.02
CA GLU A 66 16.39 17.06 -2.06
C GLU A 66 16.02 15.84 -1.19
N PHE A 67 16.91 14.84 -1.14
CA PHE A 67 16.70 13.70 -0.26
C PHE A 67 16.85 14.07 1.22
N GLU A 68 17.78 14.94 1.59
CA GLU A 68 17.87 15.49 2.95
C GLU A 68 16.60 16.29 3.32
N ASP A 69 16.11 17.16 2.40
CA ASP A 69 14.84 17.88 2.60
C ASP A 69 13.66 16.92 2.79
N PHE A 70 13.63 15.81 2.03
CA PHE A 70 12.61 14.77 2.21
C PHE A 70 12.67 14.12 3.59
N LYS A 71 13.88 13.85 4.12
CA LYS A 71 14.08 13.32 5.48
C LYS A 71 13.65 14.32 6.54
N GLU A 72 13.98 15.60 6.39
CA GLU A 72 13.55 16.65 7.31
C GLU A 72 12.02 16.78 7.35
N LYS A 73 11.36 16.80 6.20
CA LYS A 73 9.89 16.78 6.10
C LYS A 73 9.29 15.51 6.74
N SER A 74 9.96 14.37 6.61
CA SER A 74 9.53 13.13 7.25
C SER A 74 9.62 13.19 8.77
N ALA A 75 10.69 13.81 9.31
CA ALA A 75 10.82 14.03 10.75
C ALA A 75 9.75 14.99 11.32
N LEU A 76 9.31 15.97 10.53
CA LEU A 76 8.19 16.84 10.93
C LEU A 76 6.87 16.06 11.00
N ARG A 77 6.61 15.19 10.03
CA ARG A 77 5.42 14.32 10.03
C ARG A 77 5.45 13.31 11.18
N GLU A 78 6.64 12.81 11.56
CA GLU A 78 6.80 11.94 12.73
C GLU A 78 6.37 12.66 14.03
N LYS A 79 6.73 13.94 14.18
CA LYS A 79 6.27 14.74 15.32
C LYS A 79 4.76 14.90 15.37
N GLU A 80 4.10 15.08 14.23
CA GLU A 80 2.64 15.14 14.18
C GLU A 80 2.01 13.80 14.60
N ALA A 81 2.61 12.66 14.20
CA ALA A 81 2.17 11.34 14.63
C ALA A 81 2.37 11.14 16.14
N ASP A 82 3.48 11.63 16.70
CA ASP A 82 3.74 11.61 18.13
C ASP A 82 2.71 12.45 18.90
N GLU A 83 2.36 13.62 18.41
CA GLU A 83 1.34 14.48 19.04
C GLU A 83 -0.04 13.81 19.00
N TYR A 84 -0.39 13.13 17.91
CA TYR A 84 -1.62 12.35 17.84
C TYR A 84 -1.64 11.25 18.91
N LEU A 85 -0.57 10.46 19.04
CA LEU A 85 -0.47 9.37 20.02
C LEU A 85 -0.52 9.87 21.47
N LYS A 86 0.11 11.02 21.75
CA LYS A 86 0.03 11.67 23.06
C LYS A 86 -1.40 12.13 23.39
N GLY A 87 -2.21 12.44 22.41
CA GLY A 87 -3.62 12.83 22.59
C GLY A 87 -4.58 11.63 22.65
N ASP A 88 -4.18 10.45 22.18
CA ASP A 88 -5.02 9.26 22.14
C ASP A 88 -5.02 8.53 23.50
N LYS A 89 -6.22 8.26 24.04
CA LYS A 89 -6.37 7.65 25.38
C LYS A 89 -5.86 6.21 25.43
N GLU A 90 -6.11 5.42 24.39
CA GLU A 90 -5.69 4.01 24.34
C GLU A 90 -4.18 3.90 24.21
N ALA A 91 -3.55 4.78 23.42
CA ALA A 91 -2.11 4.88 23.32
C ALA A 91 -1.48 5.27 24.70
N GLN A 92 -2.09 6.23 25.41
CA GLN A 92 -1.65 6.64 26.75
C GLN A 92 -1.74 5.49 27.77
N GLU A 93 -2.84 4.73 27.77
CA GLU A 93 -3.03 3.56 28.66
C GLU A 93 -1.99 2.46 28.41
N LEU A 94 -1.53 2.32 27.17
CA LEU A 94 -0.48 1.39 26.77
C LEU A 94 0.94 1.95 26.96
N GLY A 95 1.08 3.23 27.35
CA GLY A 95 2.35 3.89 27.50
C GLY A 95 3.05 4.23 26.19
N ILE A 96 2.34 4.16 25.05
CA ILE A 96 2.85 4.46 23.71
C ILE A 96 2.71 5.96 23.46
N LYS A 97 3.84 6.67 23.35
CA LYS A 97 3.89 8.13 23.24
C LYS A 97 4.45 8.62 21.90
N SER A 98 4.99 7.72 21.10
CA SER A 98 5.61 8.05 19.82
C SER A 98 5.32 7.01 18.76
N TYR A 99 5.39 7.45 17.51
CA TYR A 99 5.26 6.58 16.34
C TYR A 99 6.29 5.44 16.36
N ARG A 100 7.53 5.73 16.79
CA ARG A 100 8.59 4.74 16.90
C ARG A 100 8.26 3.67 17.95
N GLU A 101 7.79 4.06 19.14
CA GLU A 101 7.35 3.12 20.17
C GLU A 101 6.21 2.22 19.67
N LEU A 102 5.26 2.78 18.92
CA LEU A 102 4.18 2.01 18.29
C LEU A 102 4.76 0.98 17.31
N ARG A 103 5.68 1.38 16.44
CA ARG A 103 6.34 0.47 15.47
C ARG A 103 7.11 -0.64 16.18
N GLU A 104 7.93 -0.30 17.17
CA GLU A 104 8.71 -1.27 17.95
C GLU A 104 7.82 -2.27 18.71
N SER A 105 6.66 -1.83 19.20
CA SER A 105 5.73 -2.72 19.90
C SER A 105 5.08 -3.74 18.96
N LEU A 106 4.91 -3.42 17.67
CA LEU A 106 4.41 -4.32 16.65
C LEU A 106 5.46 -5.34 16.18
N ASP A 107 6.74 -4.96 16.16
CA ASP A 107 7.84 -5.78 15.66
C ASP A 107 8.31 -6.88 16.64
N LYS A 108 7.90 -6.83 17.90
CA LYS A 108 8.37 -7.75 18.97
C LYS A 108 7.85 -9.20 18.89
N GLY A 109 7.19 -9.61 17.81
CA GLY A 109 6.85 -11.01 17.50
C GLY A 109 5.83 -11.71 18.41
N LYS A 110 5.43 -11.10 19.52
CA LYS A 110 4.26 -11.42 20.35
C LYS A 110 3.60 -10.10 20.72
N THR A 111 2.81 -9.60 19.81
CA THR A 111 2.11 -8.34 20.01
C THR A 111 0.98 -8.55 21.02
N ASP A 112 0.86 -7.68 22.00
CA ASP A 112 -0.27 -7.65 22.93
C ASP A 112 -1.55 -7.35 22.12
N GLU A 113 -2.64 -8.08 22.41
CA GLU A 113 -3.95 -7.87 21.75
C GLU A 113 -4.41 -6.40 21.79
N LYS A 114 -4.06 -5.69 22.88
CA LYS A 114 -4.38 -4.27 23.02
C LYS A 114 -3.58 -3.38 22.06
N VAL A 115 -2.32 -3.72 21.82
CA VAL A 115 -1.48 -3.02 20.84
C VAL A 115 -1.98 -3.27 19.42
N GLU A 116 -2.39 -4.50 19.12
CA GLU A 116 -3.02 -4.82 17.83
C GLU A 116 -4.36 -4.09 17.63
N ALA A 117 -5.16 -3.97 18.69
CA ALA A 117 -6.41 -3.22 18.66
C ALA A 117 -6.15 -1.73 18.39
N LEU A 118 -5.18 -1.11 19.09
CA LEU A 118 -4.76 0.26 18.87
C LEU A 118 -4.27 0.47 17.43
N HIS A 119 -3.41 -0.42 16.93
CA HIS A 119 -2.94 -0.39 15.55
C HIS A 119 -4.12 -0.45 14.55
N SER A 120 -5.02 -1.43 14.73
CA SER A 120 -6.19 -1.58 13.86
C SER A 120 -7.10 -0.34 13.89
N LYS A 121 -7.27 0.29 15.05
CA LYS A 121 -8.02 1.54 15.18
C LYS A 121 -7.36 2.65 14.38
N ILE A 122 -6.09 2.95 14.65
CA ILE A 122 -5.36 4.07 14.04
C ILE A 122 -5.24 3.90 12.52
N TYR A 123 -4.86 2.71 12.06
CA TYR A 123 -4.58 2.48 10.65
C TYR A 123 -5.82 2.24 9.78
N PHE A 124 -6.93 1.74 10.35
CA PHE A 124 -8.06 1.29 9.54
C PHE A 124 -9.41 1.92 9.92
N LYS A 125 -9.57 2.45 11.14
CA LYS A 125 -10.88 2.96 11.59
C LYS A 125 -10.94 4.48 11.69
N ASP A 126 -9.89 5.11 12.21
CA ASP A 126 -9.88 6.55 12.48
C ASP A 126 -9.52 7.41 11.25
N ASN A 127 -9.32 6.78 10.09
CA ASN A 127 -8.87 7.45 8.84
C ASN A 127 -7.61 8.31 9.02
N VAL A 128 -6.73 7.91 9.91
CA VAL A 128 -5.49 8.64 10.19
C VAL A 128 -4.44 8.28 9.14
N TYR A 129 -4.59 8.84 7.95
CA TYR A 129 -3.66 8.60 6.83
C TYR A 129 -2.20 8.92 7.16
N LEU A 130 -1.95 9.74 8.17
CA LEU A 130 -0.63 10.10 8.65
C LEU A 130 0.25 8.88 8.95
N PHE A 131 -0.29 7.85 9.62
CA PHE A 131 0.48 6.65 9.98
C PHE A 131 0.86 5.80 8.76
N TRP A 132 -0.04 5.69 7.78
CA TRP A 132 0.28 5.05 6.50
C TRP A 132 1.29 5.85 5.69
N GLU A 133 1.19 7.19 5.71
CA GLU A 133 2.16 8.08 5.07
C GLU A 133 3.55 7.91 5.71
N MET A 134 3.62 7.89 7.04
CA MET A 134 4.87 7.66 7.77
C MET A 134 5.52 6.33 7.40
N GLN A 135 4.77 5.25 7.37
CA GLN A 135 5.27 3.95 6.95
C GLN A 135 5.78 3.95 5.50
N SER A 136 5.11 4.69 4.61
CA SER A 136 5.56 4.86 3.24
C SER A 136 6.86 5.66 3.17
N ARG A 137 6.99 6.74 3.95
CA ARG A 137 8.22 7.55 4.05
C ARG A 137 9.40 6.75 4.58
N GLU A 138 9.23 6.01 5.67
CA GLU A 138 10.25 5.09 6.20
C GLU A 138 10.71 4.08 5.15
N SER A 139 9.73 3.49 4.47
CA SER A 139 9.98 2.50 3.43
C SER A 139 10.80 3.07 2.27
N LEU A 140 10.52 4.31 1.86
CA LEU A 140 11.26 5.01 0.82
C LEU A 140 12.67 5.39 1.28
N ILE A 141 12.81 5.98 2.47
CA ILE A 141 14.11 6.34 3.04
C ILE A 141 14.99 5.10 3.13
N ALA A 142 14.48 4.01 3.72
CA ALA A 142 15.23 2.77 3.81
C ALA A 142 15.61 2.18 2.43
N SER A 143 14.79 2.39 1.41
CA SER A 143 15.08 1.96 0.03
C SER A 143 16.21 2.76 -0.60
N TYR A 144 16.28 4.07 -0.32
CA TYR A 144 17.31 4.95 -0.86
C TYR A 144 18.64 4.82 -0.11
N GLU A 145 18.60 4.62 1.21
CA GLU A 145 19.80 4.45 2.02
C GLU A 145 20.43 3.06 1.87
N ASN A 146 19.60 2.02 1.70
CA ASN A 146 20.06 0.63 1.62
C ASN A 146 19.36 -0.16 0.49
N PRO A 147 19.49 0.24 -0.77
CA PRO A 147 18.76 -0.36 -1.86
C PRO A 147 19.10 -1.85 -2.07
N LEU A 148 20.35 -2.25 -1.82
CA LEU A 148 20.82 -3.64 -1.96
C LEU A 148 20.32 -4.53 -0.83
N ASN A 149 20.38 -4.09 0.42
CA ASN A 149 20.03 -4.91 1.57
C ASN A 149 18.54 -5.25 1.60
N ARG A 150 17.69 -4.30 1.28
CA ARG A 150 16.24 -4.49 1.28
C ARG A 150 15.76 -5.45 0.20
N ASN A 151 16.45 -5.46 -0.94
CA ASN A 151 16.05 -6.23 -2.10
C ASN A 151 16.93 -7.46 -2.33
N ALA A 152 17.90 -7.75 -1.44
CA ALA A 152 18.84 -8.86 -1.60
C ALA A 152 18.10 -10.21 -1.79
N GLU A 153 17.07 -10.46 -1.01
CA GLU A 153 16.26 -11.67 -1.10
C GLU A 153 15.42 -11.74 -2.38
N LEU A 154 14.84 -10.60 -2.77
CA LEU A 154 14.05 -10.47 -4.00
C LEU A 154 14.93 -10.59 -5.25
N TYR A 155 16.16 -10.07 -5.20
CA TYR A 155 17.09 -10.06 -6.33
C TYR A 155 18.00 -11.28 -6.39
N SER A 156 18.19 -12.01 -5.30
CA SER A 156 18.93 -13.29 -5.29
C SER A 156 18.26 -14.32 -6.21
N SER A 157 16.94 -14.30 -6.31
CA SER A 157 16.18 -15.14 -7.24
C SER A 157 16.19 -14.65 -8.70
N LYS A 158 16.68 -13.42 -8.96
CA LYS A 158 16.69 -12.77 -10.28
C LYS A 158 18.03 -12.08 -10.56
N PRO A 159 19.10 -12.84 -10.84
CA PRO A 159 20.48 -12.33 -10.91
C PRO A 159 20.68 -11.19 -11.92
N ASN A 160 19.95 -11.19 -13.04
CA ASN A 160 20.05 -10.13 -14.04
C ASN A 160 19.46 -8.79 -13.55
N LYS A 161 18.39 -8.84 -12.74
CA LYS A 161 17.83 -7.62 -12.12
C LYS A 161 18.79 -7.06 -11.06
N TYR A 162 19.40 -7.94 -10.27
CA TYR A 162 20.39 -7.57 -9.27
C TYR A 162 21.64 -6.94 -9.91
N LYS A 163 22.14 -7.52 -11.01
CA LYS A 163 23.25 -6.94 -11.78
C LYS A 163 22.90 -5.55 -12.30
N ARG A 164 21.71 -5.39 -12.86
CA ARG A 164 21.23 -4.09 -13.36
C ARG A 164 21.09 -3.06 -12.25
N LEU A 165 20.56 -3.46 -11.08
CA LEU A 165 20.48 -2.58 -9.91
C LEU A 165 21.86 -2.08 -9.49
N LYS A 166 22.86 -2.97 -9.38
CA LYS A 166 24.25 -2.59 -9.07
C LYS A 166 24.87 -1.63 -10.10
N GLU A 167 24.53 -1.78 -11.36
CA GLU A 167 24.98 -0.86 -12.41
C GLU A 167 24.35 0.52 -12.24
N LEU A 168 23.08 0.58 -11.89
CA LEU A 168 22.34 1.83 -11.65
C LEU A 168 22.83 2.54 -10.38
N GLU A 169 23.14 1.80 -9.31
CA GLU A 169 23.73 2.36 -8.08
C GLU A 169 25.06 3.08 -8.32
N LYS A 170 25.88 2.57 -9.24
CA LYS A 170 27.16 3.21 -9.59
C LYS A 170 26.99 4.53 -10.35
N GLY A 171 25.80 4.80 -10.86
CA GLY A 171 25.51 5.93 -11.73
C GLY A 171 24.75 7.09 -11.11
N ASP A 172 24.61 7.18 -9.78
CA ASP A 172 23.84 8.22 -9.05
C ASP A 172 22.34 8.33 -9.47
N GLN A 173 21.79 7.33 -10.18
CA GLN A 173 20.49 7.42 -10.83
C GLN A 173 19.35 6.74 -10.04
N LEU A 174 19.57 6.35 -8.79
CA LEU A 174 18.62 5.46 -8.09
C LEU A 174 17.57 6.15 -7.22
N LYS A 175 17.64 7.45 -7.05
CA LYS A 175 16.63 8.17 -6.26
C LYS A 175 15.44 8.57 -7.12
N SER A 176 14.75 7.56 -7.66
CA SER A 176 13.48 7.78 -8.37
C SER A 176 12.34 8.06 -7.40
N VAL A 177 11.65 9.16 -7.60
CA VAL A 177 10.49 9.58 -6.81
C VAL A 177 9.29 8.64 -7.01
N LEU A 178 9.16 8.03 -8.18
CA LEU A 178 8.13 7.05 -8.45
C LEU A 178 8.46 5.72 -7.77
N SER A 179 7.88 5.51 -6.61
CA SER A 179 7.99 4.26 -5.90
C SER A 179 7.36 3.13 -6.73
N TYR A 180 8.17 2.15 -7.09
CA TYR A 180 7.74 0.89 -7.68
C TYR A 180 6.64 0.18 -6.85
N VAL A 181 6.58 0.45 -5.56
CA VAL A 181 5.58 -0.06 -4.62
C VAL A 181 4.16 0.40 -4.99
N THR A 182 3.99 1.61 -5.49
CA THR A 182 2.68 2.11 -5.94
C THR A 182 2.17 1.31 -7.13
N PHE A 183 3.05 0.90 -8.03
CA PHE A 183 2.70 0.12 -9.22
C PHE A 183 2.29 -1.32 -8.87
N LEU A 184 2.97 -1.96 -7.91
CA LEU A 184 2.67 -3.32 -7.48
C LEU A 184 1.29 -3.46 -6.82
N ASN A 185 0.80 -2.43 -6.15
CA ASN A 185 -0.51 -2.45 -5.51
C ASN A 185 -1.67 -2.40 -6.52
N TYR A 186 -1.46 -1.82 -7.69
CA TYR A 186 -2.47 -1.81 -8.77
C TYR A 186 -2.54 -3.12 -9.55
N ASP A 187 -1.48 -3.91 -9.58
CA ASP A 187 -1.44 -5.18 -10.30
C ASP A 187 -2.45 -6.19 -9.75
N SER A 188 -2.58 -6.27 -8.44
CA SER A 188 -3.59 -7.12 -7.77
C SER A 188 -5.02 -6.71 -8.12
N LEU A 189 -5.30 -5.40 -8.17
CA LEU A 189 -6.63 -4.89 -8.54
C LEU A 189 -6.96 -5.23 -10.00
N ILE A 190 -6.02 -5.00 -10.92
CA ILE A 190 -6.17 -5.30 -12.35
C ILE A 190 -6.37 -6.81 -12.54
N THR A 191 -5.62 -7.65 -11.84
CA THR A 191 -5.76 -9.12 -11.90
C THR A 191 -7.13 -9.55 -11.43
N ASN A 192 -7.63 -9.01 -10.32
CA ASN A 192 -8.95 -9.34 -9.79
C ASN A 192 -10.08 -8.87 -10.71
N PHE A 193 -9.94 -7.69 -11.34
CA PHE A 193 -10.89 -7.23 -12.37
C PHE A 193 -10.87 -8.13 -13.61
N SER A 194 -9.71 -8.61 -14.03
CA SER A 194 -9.58 -9.51 -15.19
C SER A 194 -10.31 -10.83 -14.95
N ILE A 195 -10.27 -11.38 -13.74
CA ILE A 195 -11.02 -12.58 -13.36
C ILE A 195 -12.53 -12.34 -13.51
N LEU A 196 -13.02 -11.16 -13.10
CA LEU A 196 -14.45 -10.84 -13.18
C LEU A 196 -14.95 -10.70 -14.62
N VAL A 197 -14.10 -10.28 -15.55
CA VAL A 197 -14.46 -10.11 -16.98
C VAL A 197 -14.46 -11.44 -17.75
N VAL A 198 -13.70 -12.44 -17.27
CA VAL A 198 -13.56 -13.76 -17.95
C VAL A 198 -14.64 -14.75 -17.49
N VAL A 199 -15.30 -14.53 -16.36
CA VAL A 199 -16.42 -15.34 -15.84
C VAL A 199 -17.74 -14.86 -16.40
#